data_da5171ae26c84e3b71ce951e1a72e7e8
#
_entry.id   da5171ae26c84e3b71ce951e1a72e7e8
#
_cell.length_a   1.000
_cell.length_b   1.000
_cell.length_c   1.000
_cell.angle_alpha   90.00
_cell.angle_beta   90.00
_cell.angle_gamma   90.00
#
_symmetry.space_group_name_H-M   'P 1'
#
loop_
_entity.id
_entity.type
_entity.pdbx_description
1 polymer ?
#
loop_
_entity_poly.entity_id
_entity_poly.type
_entity_poly.pdbx_seq_one_letter_code
_entity_poly.pdbx_strand_id
1 'polypeptide(L)'
;MKNLLDFYFVKGLVTSLKMSGWARVAQLTSLTENITSVLAGDVYSRGGTASGTYAYDKNGNMTNDSRRALDFGYNVLNLLSEVKTVGGELKAKYDYLADGTKLRVRNNGDVNGFDYLGSLTYRKSGAGLLLIE
;
A
#
# COMPACT_ATOMS: atom_id res chain seq x y z
N MET A 1 19.11 -20.92 3.00
CA MET A 1 18.09 -21.38 3.94
C MET A 1 17.00 -20.32 4.07
N LYS A 2 15.79 -20.68 3.77
CA LYS A 2 14.65 -19.80 3.98
C LYS A 2 14.25 -19.86 5.45
N ASN A 3 14.45 -18.81 6.22
CA ASN A 3 13.86 -18.70 7.54
C ASN A 3 12.38 -18.38 7.37
N LEU A 4 11.57 -19.43 7.48
CA LEU A 4 10.11 -19.32 7.54
C LEU A 4 9.77 -19.07 9.02
N LEU A 5 9.42 -17.82 9.37
CA LEU A 5 8.79 -17.54 10.66
C LEU A 5 7.28 -17.64 10.49
N ASP A 6 6.70 -18.71 11.01
CA ASP A 6 5.25 -18.84 11.11
C ASP A 6 4.80 -18.28 12.46
N PHE A 7 4.04 -17.18 12.43
CA PHE A 7 3.41 -16.63 13.62
C PHE A 7 1.95 -17.11 13.70
N TYR A 8 1.61 -17.72 14.81
CA TYR A 8 0.24 -18.10 15.13
C TYR A 8 -0.36 -17.09 16.12
N PHE A 9 -1.37 -16.34 15.68
CA PHE A 9 -2.11 -15.44 16.59
C PHE A 9 -3.29 -16.17 17.25
N VAL A 10 -3.32 -16.17 18.58
CA VAL A 10 -4.18 -16.97 19.44
C VAL A 10 -5.65 -16.50 19.54
N LYS A 11 -6.12 -15.57 18.72
CA LYS A 11 -7.51 -15.11 18.77
C LYS A 11 -8.26 -15.08 17.44
N GLY A 12 -8.00 -16.05 16.57
CA GLY A 12 -8.90 -16.31 15.43
C GLY A 12 -8.87 -15.26 14.31
N LEU A 13 -8.04 -14.22 14.38
CA LEU A 13 -7.98 -13.17 13.36
C LEU A 13 -7.05 -13.54 12.19
N VAL A 14 -5.92 -14.15 12.47
CA VAL A 14 -4.93 -14.55 11.48
C VAL A 14 -4.46 -15.95 11.80
N THR A 15 -4.59 -16.88 10.86
CA THR A 15 -4.19 -18.27 11.08
C THR A 15 -2.77 -18.57 10.64
N SER A 16 -2.24 -17.86 9.66
CA SER A 16 -0.83 -17.96 9.33
C SER A 16 -0.30 -16.71 8.64
N LEU A 17 0.88 -16.33 9.03
CA LEU A 17 1.70 -15.27 8.45
C LEU A 17 2.98 -15.91 7.94
N LYS A 18 3.22 -15.86 6.64
CA LYS A 18 4.50 -16.31 6.07
C LYS A 18 5.35 -15.11 5.73
N MET A 19 6.56 -15.13 6.27
CA MET A 19 7.57 -14.12 6.02
C MET A 19 8.78 -14.76 5.37
N SER A 20 9.37 -14.12 4.37
CA SER A 20 10.64 -14.53 3.78
C SER A 20 11.65 -13.40 3.91
N GLY A 21 12.87 -13.72 4.21
CA GLY A 21 13.96 -12.76 4.28
C GLY A 21 15.20 -13.34 4.97
N TRP A 22 16.34 -12.77 4.66
CA TRP A 22 17.58 -13.03 5.38
C TRP A 22 17.67 -12.12 6.60
N ALA A 23 18.24 -12.58 7.66
CA ALA A 23 18.39 -12.11 9.05
C ALA A 23 18.20 -10.60 9.40
N ARG A 24 18.05 -9.69 8.46
CA ARG A 24 17.90 -8.24 8.71
C ARG A 24 16.61 -7.61 8.19
N VAL A 25 15.91 -8.25 7.25
CA VAL A 25 14.64 -7.73 6.69
C VAL A 25 13.70 -8.91 6.45
N ALA A 26 12.70 -9.04 7.30
CA ALA A 26 11.63 -10.01 7.11
C ALA A 26 10.51 -9.36 6.28
N GLN A 27 10.14 -9.98 5.16
CA GLN A 27 9.06 -9.54 4.28
C GLN A 27 7.87 -10.49 4.39
N LEU A 28 6.67 -9.93 4.53
CA LEU A 28 5.44 -10.69 4.53
C LEU A 28 5.16 -11.22 3.12
N THR A 29 5.20 -12.53 2.91
CA THR A 29 4.94 -13.12 1.60
C THR A 29 3.52 -13.63 1.43
N SER A 30 2.87 -14.05 2.52
CA SER A 30 1.47 -14.46 2.48
C SER A 30 0.79 -14.25 3.83
N LEU A 31 -0.50 -14.01 3.77
CA LEU A 31 -1.41 -13.91 4.91
C LEU A 31 -2.61 -14.83 4.66
N THR A 32 -2.97 -15.64 5.63
CA THR A 32 -4.20 -16.42 5.59
C THR A 32 -5.05 -16.05 6.81
N GLU A 33 -6.27 -15.62 6.56
CA GLU A 33 -7.28 -15.38 7.59
C GLU A 33 -8.30 -16.52 7.59
N ASN A 34 -8.68 -16.96 8.78
CA ASN A 34 -9.74 -17.93 8.97
C ASN A 34 -10.65 -17.42 10.08
N ILE A 35 -11.62 -16.58 9.70
CA ILE A 35 -12.51 -15.89 10.62
C ILE A 35 -13.93 -16.31 10.32
N THR A 36 -14.62 -16.81 11.34
CA THR A 36 -16.02 -17.21 11.24
C THR A 36 -17.00 -16.05 11.37
N SER A 37 -16.56 -14.94 11.98
CA SER A 37 -17.37 -13.72 12.11
C SER A 37 -16.47 -12.48 12.18
N VAL A 38 -16.92 -11.40 11.55
CA VAL A 38 -16.28 -10.08 11.63
C VAL A 38 -17.06 -9.24 12.63
N LEU A 39 -16.36 -8.72 13.64
CA LEU A 39 -16.94 -7.72 14.54
C LEU A 39 -17.03 -6.38 13.80
N ALA A 40 -18.14 -5.69 13.93
CA ALA A 40 -18.32 -4.36 13.38
C ALA A 40 -17.22 -3.43 13.94
N GLY A 41 -16.42 -2.84 13.05
CA GLY A 41 -15.30 -1.97 13.41
C GLY A 41 -13.92 -2.60 13.33
N ASP A 42 -13.81 -3.87 12.95
CA ASP A 42 -12.50 -4.49 12.69
C ASP A 42 -11.94 -4.01 11.34
N VAL A 43 -10.93 -3.15 11.41
CA VAL A 43 -10.33 -2.50 10.23
C VAL A 43 -9.41 -3.45 9.46
N TYR A 44 -8.91 -4.52 10.09
CA TYR A 44 -7.89 -5.40 9.52
C TYR A 44 -8.47 -6.68 8.92
N SER A 45 -9.64 -7.08 9.35
CA SER A 45 -10.30 -8.28 8.85
C SER A 45 -11.23 -7.97 7.69
N ARG A 46 -11.19 -8.82 6.66
CA ARG A 46 -12.17 -8.79 5.55
C ARG A 46 -13.30 -9.79 5.71
N GLY A 47 -13.24 -10.59 6.77
CA GLY A 47 -14.21 -11.65 7.02
C GLY A 47 -14.01 -12.88 6.14
N GLY A 48 -14.46 -14.02 6.61
CA GLY A 48 -14.33 -15.30 5.91
C GLY A 48 -12.88 -15.80 5.84
N THR A 49 -12.52 -16.45 4.74
CA THR A 49 -11.17 -16.97 4.47
C THR A 49 -10.43 -16.03 3.51
N ALA A 50 -10.24 -14.78 3.92
CA ALA A 50 -9.48 -13.84 3.10
C ALA A 50 -7.99 -14.15 3.22
N SER A 51 -7.39 -14.63 2.14
CA SER A 51 -5.94 -14.83 2.03
C SER A 51 -5.35 -13.84 1.05
N GLY A 52 -4.07 -13.56 1.20
CA GLY A 52 -3.33 -12.68 0.31
C GLY A 52 -1.88 -13.08 0.19
N THR A 53 -1.31 -12.75 -0.97
CA THR A 53 0.12 -12.85 -1.26
C THR A 53 0.66 -11.46 -1.55
N TYR A 54 1.93 -11.28 -1.26
CA TYR A 54 2.63 -10.01 -1.43
C TYR A 54 3.89 -10.23 -2.25
N ALA A 55 4.14 -9.35 -3.20
CA ALA A 55 5.35 -9.36 -4.01
C ALA A 55 6.20 -8.12 -3.75
N TYR A 56 7.49 -8.24 -3.93
CA TYR A 56 8.47 -7.18 -3.68
C TYR A 56 9.47 -7.10 -4.83
N ASP A 57 10.00 -5.91 -5.07
CA ASP A 57 11.11 -5.69 -5.97
C ASP A 57 12.47 -6.05 -5.32
N LYS A 58 13.55 -5.87 -6.06
CA LYS A 58 14.91 -6.17 -5.57
C LYS A 58 15.38 -5.22 -4.47
N ASN A 59 14.74 -4.07 -4.34
CA ASN A 59 15.04 -3.06 -3.31
C ASN A 59 14.24 -3.29 -2.03
N GLY A 60 13.31 -4.27 -2.05
CA GLY A 60 12.44 -4.59 -0.92
C GLY A 60 11.14 -3.80 -0.88
N ASN A 61 10.82 -3.04 -1.92
CA ASN A 61 9.54 -2.34 -2.02
C ASN A 61 8.44 -3.31 -2.41
N MET A 62 7.28 -3.22 -1.75
CA MET A 62 6.12 -4.04 -2.09
C MET A 62 5.55 -3.62 -3.44
N THR A 63 5.51 -4.53 -4.41
CA THR A 63 4.99 -4.27 -5.75
C THR A 63 3.56 -4.73 -5.97
N ASN A 64 3.11 -5.71 -5.18
CA ASN A 64 1.74 -6.23 -5.27
C ASN A 64 1.20 -6.62 -3.91
N ASP A 65 -0.06 -6.28 -3.67
CA ASP A 65 -0.90 -6.76 -2.55
C ASP A 65 -2.14 -7.41 -3.14
N SER A 66 -2.13 -8.74 -3.26
CA SER A 66 -3.25 -9.47 -3.85
C SER A 66 -4.52 -9.40 -3.01
N ARG A 67 -4.39 -9.21 -1.68
CA ARG A 67 -5.53 -9.12 -0.77
C ARG A 67 -6.35 -7.86 -1.00
N ARG A 68 -5.67 -6.75 -1.34
CA ARG A 68 -6.33 -5.47 -1.68
C ARG A 68 -6.51 -5.28 -3.18
N ALA A 69 -5.98 -6.20 -3.98
CA ALA A 69 -5.94 -6.12 -5.44
C ALA A 69 -5.26 -4.81 -5.91
N LEU A 70 -4.10 -4.50 -5.32
CA LEU A 70 -3.34 -3.29 -5.59
C LEU A 70 -1.93 -3.62 -6.11
N ASP A 71 -1.50 -2.82 -7.08
CA ASP A 71 -0.14 -2.77 -7.59
C ASP A 71 0.49 -1.43 -7.24
N PHE A 72 1.77 -1.47 -6.87
CA PHE A 72 2.54 -0.31 -6.43
C PHE A 72 3.73 -0.09 -7.35
N GLY A 73 3.88 1.13 -7.84
CA GLY A 73 5.03 1.58 -8.63
C GLY A 73 5.91 2.55 -7.83
N TYR A 74 7.21 2.47 -8.04
CA TYR A 74 8.19 3.30 -7.35
C TYR A 74 9.04 4.07 -8.35
N ASN A 75 9.53 5.24 -7.93
CA ASN A 75 10.47 6.02 -8.72
C ASN A 75 11.93 5.59 -8.45
N VAL A 76 12.87 6.24 -9.11
CA VAL A 76 14.32 5.95 -8.98
C VAL A 76 14.87 6.21 -7.57
N LEU A 77 14.15 6.96 -6.74
CA LEU A 77 14.49 7.23 -5.33
C LEU A 77 13.88 6.21 -4.37
N ASN A 78 13.26 5.13 -4.88
CA ASN A 78 12.48 4.17 -4.11
C ASN A 78 11.28 4.79 -3.35
N LEU A 79 10.75 5.91 -3.83
CA LEU A 79 9.54 6.52 -3.31
C LEU A 79 8.33 6.03 -4.11
N LEU A 80 7.23 5.77 -3.41
CA LEU A 80 5.97 5.33 -4.03
C LEU A 80 5.49 6.38 -5.03
N SER A 81 5.44 6.05 -6.32
CA SER A 81 5.01 6.97 -7.39
C SER A 81 3.56 6.76 -7.82
N GLU A 82 3.08 5.52 -7.81
CA GLU A 82 1.71 5.22 -8.19
C GLU A 82 1.14 4.01 -7.46
N VAL A 83 -0.17 4.03 -7.26
CA VAL A 83 -0.96 2.90 -6.79
C VAL A 83 -2.08 2.66 -7.78
N LYS A 84 -2.17 1.44 -8.30
CA LYS A 84 -3.21 1.01 -9.24
C LYS A 84 -3.95 -0.19 -8.70
N THR A 85 -5.17 -0.39 -9.14
CA THR A 85 -5.81 -1.71 -9.02
C THR A 85 -5.15 -2.68 -9.99
N VAL A 86 -5.27 -3.97 -9.73
CA VAL A 86 -4.86 -5.04 -10.68
C VAL A 86 -5.53 -4.88 -12.06
N GLY A 87 -6.70 -4.24 -12.12
CA GLY A 87 -7.39 -3.87 -13.35
C GLY A 87 -6.80 -2.64 -14.07
N GLY A 88 -5.75 -2.01 -13.52
CA GLY A 88 -5.08 -0.86 -14.13
C GLY A 88 -5.67 0.51 -13.76
N GLU A 89 -6.73 0.56 -12.93
CA GLU A 89 -7.32 1.84 -12.49
C GLU A 89 -6.37 2.56 -11.52
N LEU A 90 -6.06 3.81 -11.81
CA LEU A 90 -5.21 4.66 -10.96
C LEU A 90 -5.95 5.06 -9.69
N LYS A 91 -5.46 4.62 -8.53
CA LYS A 91 -5.99 5.01 -7.21
C LYS A 91 -5.25 6.19 -6.61
N ALA A 92 -3.94 6.24 -6.77
CA ALA A 92 -3.12 7.35 -6.32
C ALA A 92 -1.87 7.51 -7.18
N LYS A 93 -1.44 8.75 -7.35
CA LYS A 93 -0.19 9.12 -8.01
C LYS A 93 0.52 10.17 -7.18
N TYR A 94 1.83 10.04 -7.07
CA TYR A 94 2.69 10.93 -6.30
C TYR A 94 3.83 11.45 -7.17
N ASP A 95 4.01 12.75 -7.20
CA ASP A 95 5.14 13.41 -7.86
C ASP A 95 6.07 13.99 -6.79
N TYR A 96 7.37 13.87 -7.02
CA TYR A 96 8.41 14.31 -6.11
C TYR A 96 9.41 15.20 -6.84
N LEU A 97 10.04 16.10 -6.09
CA LEU A 97 11.26 16.77 -6.52
C LEU A 97 12.44 15.80 -6.50
N ALA A 98 13.55 16.20 -7.11
CA ALA A 98 14.76 15.37 -7.18
C ALA A 98 15.38 15.06 -5.80
N ASP A 99 15.09 15.88 -4.79
CA ASP A 99 15.52 15.70 -3.40
C ASP A 99 14.59 14.77 -2.60
N GLY A 100 13.51 14.26 -3.22
CA GLY A 100 12.52 13.42 -2.58
C GLY A 100 11.37 14.18 -1.90
N THR A 101 11.37 15.51 -1.94
CA THR A 101 10.26 16.32 -1.42
C THR A 101 9.00 16.06 -2.24
N LYS A 102 7.90 15.75 -1.57
CA LYS A 102 6.61 15.52 -2.23
C LYS A 102 6.06 16.82 -2.79
N LEU A 103 5.84 16.84 -4.11
CA LEU A 103 5.31 17.99 -4.83
C LEU A 103 3.80 17.90 -5.04
N ARG A 104 3.30 16.67 -5.28
CA ARG A 104 1.92 16.47 -5.69
C ARG A 104 1.39 15.12 -5.30
N VAL A 105 0.12 15.07 -4.95
CA VAL A 105 -0.67 13.85 -4.79
C VAL A 105 -1.91 13.94 -5.66
N ARG A 106 -2.20 12.91 -6.41
CA ARG A 106 -3.44 12.78 -7.19
C ARG A 106 -4.13 11.48 -6.85
N ASN A 107 -5.45 11.51 -6.92
CA ASN A 107 -6.28 10.34 -6.75
C ASN A 107 -7.39 10.31 -7.83
N ASN A 108 -8.13 9.21 -7.87
CA ASN A 108 -9.33 9.07 -8.68
C ASN A 108 -9.11 9.46 -10.16
N GLY A 109 -8.10 8.85 -10.79
CA GLY A 109 -7.78 9.11 -12.19
C GLY A 109 -7.20 10.50 -12.48
N ASP A 110 -6.48 11.10 -11.51
CA ASP A 110 -5.86 12.43 -11.61
C ASP A 110 -6.84 13.62 -11.49
N VAL A 111 -8.05 13.37 -11.04
CA VAL A 111 -9.11 14.40 -10.93
C VAL A 111 -8.94 15.26 -9.68
N ASN A 112 -8.64 14.62 -8.54
CA ASN A 112 -8.54 15.28 -7.24
C ASN A 112 -7.15 15.10 -6.62
N GLY A 113 -6.80 15.99 -5.69
CA GLY A 113 -5.54 15.85 -4.98
C GLY A 113 -5.04 17.13 -4.34
N PHE A 114 -3.74 17.14 -4.06
CA PHE A 114 -3.04 18.26 -3.44
C PHE A 114 -1.75 18.56 -4.18
N ASP A 115 -1.42 19.84 -4.28
CA ASP A 115 -0.12 20.36 -4.72
C ASP A 115 0.54 21.08 -3.53
N TYR A 116 1.80 20.75 -3.31
CA TYR A 116 2.61 21.31 -2.23
C TYR A 116 3.72 22.18 -2.82
N LEU A 117 3.74 23.43 -2.46
CA LEU A 117 4.76 24.39 -2.92
C LEU A 117 5.36 25.11 -1.71
N GLY A 118 6.43 24.57 -1.17
CA GLY A 118 6.99 25.04 0.10
C GLY A 118 6.00 24.89 1.23
N SER A 119 5.64 26.00 1.87
CA SER A 119 4.63 26.05 2.94
C SER A 119 3.19 26.16 2.45
N LEU A 120 2.99 26.31 1.14
CA LEU A 120 1.66 26.48 0.55
C LEU A 120 1.09 25.13 0.10
N THR A 121 -0.18 24.91 0.41
CA THR A 121 -0.92 23.72 -0.02
C THR A 121 -2.13 24.13 -0.85
N TYR A 122 -2.23 23.57 -2.03
CA TYR A 122 -3.36 23.75 -2.93
C TYR A 122 -4.14 22.46 -3.06
N ARG A 123 -5.45 22.53 -2.94
CA ARG A 123 -6.35 21.41 -3.22
C ARG A 123 -6.83 21.50 -4.67
N LYS A 124 -6.66 20.40 -5.41
CA LYS A 124 -7.25 20.22 -6.73
C LYS A 124 -8.59 19.49 -6.61
N SER A 125 -9.62 20.01 -7.28
CA SER A 125 -10.91 19.37 -7.44
C SER A 125 -11.40 19.60 -8.87
N GLY A 126 -11.42 18.56 -9.67
CA GLY A 126 -11.67 18.69 -11.11
C GLY A 126 -10.64 19.60 -11.79
N ALA A 127 -11.09 20.65 -12.46
CA ALA A 127 -10.22 21.63 -13.14
C ALA A 127 -9.74 22.76 -12.21
N GLY A 128 -10.24 22.86 -10.98
CA GLY A 128 -9.94 23.96 -10.05
C GLY A 128 -8.80 23.67 -9.10
N LEU A 129 -7.99 24.68 -8.80
CA LEU A 129 -7.01 24.71 -7.72
C LEU A 129 -7.44 25.74 -6.67
N LEU A 130 -7.49 25.33 -5.40
CA LEU A 130 -7.83 26.18 -4.29
C LEU A 130 -6.67 26.19 -3.28
N LEU A 131 -6.16 27.38 -2.95
CA LEU A 131 -5.21 27.54 -1.86
C LEU A 131 -5.91 27.26 -0.53
N ILE A 132 -5.33 26.39 0.31
CA ILE A 132 -5.84 26.05 1.62
C ILE A 132 -4.94 26.55 2.75
N GLU A 133 -3.65 26.65 2.50
CA GLU A 133 -2.64 27.25 3.40
C GLU A 133 -1.42 27.75 2.62
#